data_deef454678bd0fa225b26435417242c4
#
_entry.id   deef454678bd0fa225b26435417242c4
#
_cell.length_a   1.000
_cell.length_b   1.000
_cell.length_c   1.000
_cell.angle_alpha   90.00
_cell.angle_beta   90.00
_cell.angle_gamma   90.00
#
_symmetry.space_group_name_H-M   'P 1'
#
loop_
_entity.id
_entity.type
_entity.pdbx_description
1 polymer ?
#
loop_
_entity_poly.entity_id
_entity_poly.type
_entity_poly.pdbx_seq_one_letter_code
_entity_poly.pdbx_strand_id
1 'polypeptide(L)'
;EAEGAALVTFNGRAFDLPFIRERLACYGIRADLAAPHFDALLFARRRWKGPVPACRLSTLETEVLGVEREDDLPGRMVPEFYNLYRRTGNPGPLVPVVEHNRQDLISLVRLFALLRGDGGR
;
A
#
# COMPACT_ATOMS: atom_id res chain seq x y z
N GLU A 1 -0.09 -4.91 21.13
CA GLU A 1 -0.85 -3.69 21.48
C GLU A 1 0.01 -2.50 21.07
N ALA A 2 -0.39 -1.82 20.00
CA ALA A 2 0.28 -0.60 19.55
C ALA A 2 -0.45 0.61 20.16
N GLU A 3 -0.34 0.77 21.48
CA GLU A 3 -0.84 1.98 22.13
C GLU A 3 -0.13 3.21 21.55
N GLY A 4 -0.91 4.13 20.99
CA GLY A 4 -0.41 5.36 20.39
C GLY A 4 0.05 5.25 18.94
N ALA A 5 -0.07 4.09 18.28
CA ALA A 5 0.24 3.95 16.87
C ALA A 5 -0.93 4.40 15.98
N ALA A 6 -0.61 4.94 14.81
CA ALA A 6 -1.56 5.22 13.76
C ALA A 6 -1.27 4.35 12.54
N LEU A 7 -2.31 3.98 11.81
CA LEU A 7 -2.19 3.28 10.55
C LEU A 7 -2.01 4.27 9.41
N VAL A 8 -1.04 4.02 8.56
CA VAL A 8 -0.86 4.75 7.30
C VAL A 8 -1.00 3.76 6.17
N THR A 9 -1.91 4.02 5.25
CA THR A 9 -2.19 3.15 4.11
C THR A 9 -2.28 3.97 2.83
N PHE A 10 -2.33 3.26 1.70
CA PHE A 10 -2.73 3.82 0.43
C PHE A 10 -3.97 3.05 -0.06
N ASN A 11 -5.13 3.68 0.03
CA ASN A 11 -6.43 3.06 -0.26
C ASN A 11 -6.81 1.89 0.68
N GLY A 12 -6.17 1.83 1.85
CA GLY A 12 -6.41 0.76 2.82
C GLY A 12 -7.79 0.78 3.43
N ARG A 13 -8.43 1.94 3.50
CA ARG A 13 -9.79 2.08 4.01
C ARG A 13 -10.81 1.29 3.19
N ALA A 14 -10.64 1.30 1.88
CA ALA A 14 -11.53 0.61 0.94
C ALA A 14 -11.11 -0.84 0.69
N PHE A 15 -9.83 -1.18 0.80
CA PHE A 15 -9.31 -2.48 0.42
C PHE A 15 -8.62 -3.24 1.55
N ASP A 16 -7.47 -2.77 2.05
CA ASP A 16 -6.65 -3.54 2.98
C ASP A 16 -7.36 -3.86 4.29
N LEU A 17 -8.00 -2.86 4.91
CA LEU A 17 -8.66 -3.06 6.20
C LEU A 17 -9.88 -3.97 6.12
N PRO A 18 -10.82 -3.80 5.19
CA PRO A 18 -11.92 -4.73 5.02
C PRO A 18 -11.45 -6.14 4.72
N PHE A 19 -10.42 -6.29 3.88
CA PHE A 19 -9.86 -7.60 3.54
C PHE A 19 -9.24 -8.29 4.75
N ILE A 20 -8.45 -7.57 5.55
CA ILE A 20 -7.84 -8.09 6.78
C ILE A 20 -8.92 -8.50 7.78
N ARG A 21 -9.94 -7.67 8.00
CA ARG A 21 -11.06 -7.98 8.90
C ARG A 21 -11.79 -9.25 8.48
N GLU A 22 -12.12 -9.36 7.22
CA GLU A 22 -12.79 -10.54 6.66
C GLU A 22 -11.94 -11.79 6.81
N ARG A 23 -10.64 -11.69 6.51
CA ARG A 23 -9.72 -12.82 6.64
C ARG A 23 -9.57 -13.30 8.08
N LEU A 24 -9.42 -12.37 9.01
CA LEU A 24 -9.36 -12.69 10.44
C LEU A 24 -10.65 -13.30 10.95
N ALA A 25 -11.80 -12.81 10.49
CA ALA A 25 -13.10 -13.38 10.84
C ALA A 25 -13.24 -14.84 10.41
N CYS A 26 -12.64 -15.24 9.29
CA CYS A 26 -12.60 -16.64 8.86
C CYS A 26 -11.90 -17.57 9.86
N TYR A 27 -11.01 -17.00 10.68
CA TYR A 27 -10.33 -17.73 11.76
C TYR A 27 -10.96 -17.49 13.15
N GLY A 28 -12.14 -16.89 13.20
CA GLY A 28 -12.81 -16.55 14.45
C GLY A 28 -12.14 -15.42 15.26
N ILE A 29 -11.26 -14.64 14.62
CA ILE A 29 -10.53 -13.56 15.26
C ILE A 29 -11.25 -12.23 14.98
N ARG A 30 -11.67 -11.54 16.05
CA ARG A 30 -12.09 -10.15 15.98
C ARG A 30 -10.88 -9.25 16.20
N ALA A 31 -10.48 -8.54 15.16
CA ALA A 31 -9.47 -7.51 15.27
C ALA A 31 -10.15 -6.16 15.44
N ASP A 32 -9.82 -5.49 16.54
CA ASP A 32 -10.11 -4.07 16.69
C ASP A 32 -9.01 -3.28 15.95
N LEU A 33 -9.36 -2.78 14.78
CA LEU A 33 -8.51 -1.91 13.96
C LEU A 33 -8.87 -0.44 14.18
N ALA A 34 -9.31 -0.08 15.38
CA ALA A 34 -9.76 1.26 15.77
C ALA A 34 -8.61 2.28 15.96
N ALA A 35 -7.37 1.94 15.58
CA ALA A 35 -6.27 2.89 15.57
C ALA A 35 -6.58 4.08 14.62
N PRO A 36 -6.11 5.30 14.93
CA PRO A 36 -6.18 6.41 14.00
C PRO A 36 -5.64 5.99 12.63
N HIS A 37 -6.38 6.29 11.57
CA HIS A 37 -6.06 5.83 10.23
C HIS A 37 -5.88 7.00 9.27
N PHE A 38 -4.71 7.09 8.67
CA PHE A 38 -4.38 8.03 7.61
C PHE A 38 -4.34 7.26 6.29
N ASP A 39 -5.37 7.46 5.47
CA ASP A 39 -5.37 6.92 4.11
C ASP A 39 -4.81 7.96 3.14
N ALA A 40 -3.57 7.74 2.72
CA ALA A 40 -2.82 8.67 1.89
C ALA A 40 -3.50 8.94 0.54
N LEU A 41 -4.28 8.00 0.00
CA LEU A 41 -5.01 8.22 -1.24
C LEU A 41 -6.01 9.37 -1.15
N LEU A 42 -6.72 9.50 -0.03
CA LEU A 42 -7.71 10.55 0.15
C LEU A 42 -7.06 11.95 0.14
N PHE A 43 -5.91 12.06 0.80
CA PHE A 43 -5.13 13.30 0.83
C PHE A 43 -4.45 13.59 -0.51
N ALA A 44 -3.92 12.57 -1.18
CA ALA A 44 -3.34 12.68 -2.50
C ALA A 44 -4.36 13.19 -3.53
N ARG A 45 -5.58 12.67 -3.49
CA ARG A 45 -6.66 13.14 -4.36
C ARG A 45 -7.00 14.61 -4.16
N ARG A 46 -6.97 15.10 -2.92
CA ARG A 46 -7.22 16.52 -2.63
C ARG A 46 -6.10 17.41 -3.17
N ARG A 47 -4.86 16.95 -3.02
CA ARG A 47 -3.69 17.75 -3.36
C ARG A 47 -3.38 17.76 -4.86
N TRP A 48 -3.47 16.61 -5.52
CA TRP A 48 -3.03 16.44 -6.89
C TRP A 48 -4.15 16.15 -7.89
N LYS A 49 -5.38 16.27 -7.48
CA LYS A 49 -6.51 16.13 -8.42
C LYS A 49 -6.42 17.18 -9.53
N GLY A 50 -6.33 16.71 -10.77
CA GLY A 50 -6.17 17.53 -11.96
C GLY A 50 -4.74 17.55 -12.50
N PRO A 51 -3.69 17.93 -11.71
CA PRO A 51 -2.31 17.87 -12.20
C PRO A 51 -1.82 16.46 -12.50
N VAL A 52 -2.33 15.46 -11.79
CA VAL A 52 -1.94 14.06 -11.95
C VAL A 52 -3.06 13.28 -12.63
N PRO A 53 -2.78 12.53 -13.72
CA PRO A 53 -3.82 11.83 -14.51
C PRO A 53 -4.63 10.82 -13.70
N ALA A 54 -4.00 10.16 -12.74
CA ALA A 54 -4.64 9.21 -11.84
C ALA A 54 -3.91 9.16 -10.49
N CYS A 55 -4.66 9.10 -9.39
CA CYS A 55 -4.08 8.94 -8.07
C CYS A 55 -3.84 7.46 -7.75
N ARG A 56 -2.98 6.81 -8.53
CA ARG A 56 -2.41 5.50 -8.21
C ARG A 56 -1.04 5.71 -7.58
N LEU A 57 -0.62 4.79 -6.71
CA LEU A 57 0.70 4.90 -6.08
C LEU A 57 1.82 4.97 -7.12
N SER A 58 1.76 4.13 -8.15
CA SER A 58 2.73 4.14 -9.26
C SER A 58 2.77 5.48 -10.01
N THR A 59 1.63 6.11 -10.23
CA THR A 59 1.55 7.43 -10.88
C THR A 59 2.15 8.51 -9.99
N LEU A 60 1.84 8.49 -8.70
CA LEU A 60 2.39 9.44 -7.73
C LEU A 60 3.90 9.25 -7.55
N GLU A 61 4.39 8.03 -7.61
CA GLU A 61 5.83 7.76 -7.62
C GLU A 61 6.52 8.49 -8.77
N THR A 62 6.02 8.35 -9.99
CA THR A 62 6.61 8.99 -11.17
C THR A 62 6.44 10.49 -11.14
N GLU A 63 5.22 10.98 -10.92
CA GLU A 63 4.88 12.41 -11.08
C GLU A 63 5.25 13.27 -9.87
N VAL A 64 5.26 12.71 -8.68
CA VAL A 64 5.47 13.47 -7.43
C VAL A 64 6.80 13.13 -6.77
N LEU A 65 7.14 11.84 -6.69
CA LEU A 65 8.34 11.39 -5.98
C LEU A 65 9.57 11.27 -6.89
N GLY A 66 9.40 11.30 -8.21
CA GLY A 66 10.49 11.10 -9.16
C GLY A 66 11.09 9.70 -9.11
N VAL A 67 10.30 8.71 -8.75
CA VAL A 67 10.70 7.30 -8.67
C VAL A 67 10.29 6.58 -9.94
N GLU A 68 11.26 5.93 -10.59
CA GLU A 68 11.01 4.98 -11.67
C GLU A 68 11.39 3.59 -11.15
N ARG A 69 10.47 2.63 -11.29
CA ARG A 69 10.74 1.24 -10.93
C ARG A 69 11.34 0.53 -12.12
N GLU A 70 12.52 -0.04 -11.92
CA GLU A 70 13.15 -0.94 -12.88
C GLU A 70 12.76 -2.38 -12.55
N ASP A 71 12.41 -3.16 -13.57
CA ASP A 71 12.09 -4.59 -13.44
C ASP A 71 11.04 -4.94 -12.38
N ASP A 72 10.11 -4.03 -12.13
CA ASP A 72 9.06 -4.27 -11.13
C ASP A 72 8.02 -5.28 -11.63
N LEU A 73 7.58 -6.14 -10.70
CA LEU A 73 6.47 -7.05 -10.95
C LEU A 73 5.16 -6.25 -10.99
N PRO A 74 4.40 -6.29 -12.11
CA PRO A 74 3.07 -5.68 -12.13
C PRO A 74 2.18 -6.25 -11.02
N GLY A 75 1.48 -5.41 -10.27
CA GLY A 75 0.65 -5.85 -9.16
C GLY A 75 -0.39 -6.92 -9.54
N ARG A 76 -0.90 -6.88 -10.78
CA ARG A 76 -1.82 -7.90 -11.32
C ARG A 76 -1.21 -9.30 -11.41
N MET A 77 0.12 -9.41 -11.43
CA MET A 77 0.87 -10.67 -11.52
C MET A 77 1.15 -11.29 -10.15
N VAL A 78 0.98 -10.55 -9.07
CA VAL A 78 1.24 -11.03 -7.70
C VAL A 78 0.48 -12.31 -7.37
N PRO A 79 -0.83 -12.43 -7.65
CA PRO A 79 -1.56 -13.67 -7.38
C PRO A 79 -1.00 -14.89 -8.13
N GLU A 80 -0.54 -14.71 -9.37
CA GLU A 80 0.04 -15.77 -10.19
C GLU A 80 1.37 -16.27 -9.60
N PHE A 81 2.26 -15.36 -9.20
CA PHE A 81 3.54 -15.70 -8.55
C PHE A 81 3.32 -16.39 -7.20
N TYR A 82 2.35 -15.93 -6.41
CA TYR A 82 1.98 -16.58 -5.16
C TYR A 82 1.42 -18.00 -5.37
N ASN A 83 0.58 -18.19 -6.36
CA ASN A 83 0.05 -19.50 -6.72
C ASN A 83 1.14 -20.46 -7.22
N LEU A 84 2.13 -19.94 -7.93
CA LEU A 84 3.28 -20.74 -8.36
C LEU A 84 4.07 -21.25 -7.15
N TYR A 85 4.32 -20.38 -6.16
CA TYR A 85 4.89 -20.81 -4.89
C TYR A 85 4.07 -21.90 -4.21
N ARG A 86 2.75 -21.72 -4.11
CA ARG A 86 1.86 -22.70 -3.48
C ARG A 86 1.90 -24.07 -4.16
N ARG A 87 2.00 -24.10 -5.47
CA ARG A 87 2.03 -25.35 -6.25
C ARG A 87 3.36 -26.07 -6.19
N THR A 88 4.44 -25.32 -6.18
CA THR A 88 5.80 -25.88 -6.32
C THR A 88 6.56 -25.98 -4.99
N GLY A 89 6.17 -25.21 -3.97
CA GLY A 89 6.93 -25.05 -2.74
C GLY A 89 8.24 -24.25 -2.90
N ASN A 90 8.52 -23.77 -4.11
CA ASN A 90 9.70 -22.97 -4.40
C ASN A 90 9.45 -21.50 -4.01
N PRO A 91 10.22 -20.90 -3.06
CA PRO A 91 10.03 -19.52 -2.64
C PRO A 91 10.56 -18.49 -3.64
N GLY A 92 11.32 -18.89 -4.65
CA GLY A 92 11.89 -17.99 -5.65
C GLY A 92 10.88 -17.01 -6.28
N PRO A 93 9.69 -17.45 -6.69
CA PRO A 93 8.67 -16.56 -7.22
C PRO A 93 8.16 -15.49 -6.26
N LEU A 94 8.37 -15.65 -4.95
CA LEU A 94 7.97 -14.66 -3.95
C LEU A 94 8.94 -13.48 -3.86
N VAL A 95 10.17 -13.61 -4.33
CA VAL A 95 11.19 -12.53 -4.25
C VAL A 95 10.69 -11.25 -4.94
N PRO A 96 10.25 -11.27 -6.21
CA PRO A 96 9.72 -10.07 -6.84
C PRO A 96 8.44 -9.54 -6.18
N VAL A 97 7.63 -10.40 -5.57
CA VAL A 97 6.44 -9.98 -4.79
C VAL A 97 6.86 -9.19 -3.56
N VAL A 98 7.85 -9.65 -2.83
CA VAL A 98 8.39 -8.97 -1.64
C VAL A 98 9.04 -7.65 -2.02
N GLU A 99 9.81 -7.61 -3.10
CA GLU A 99 10.43 -6.37 -3.60
C GLU A 99 9.38 -5.34 -4.05
N HIS A 100 8.34 -5.79 -4.72
CA HIS A 100 7.20 -4.93 -5.07
C HIS A 100 6.57 -4.30 -3.82
N ASN A 101 6.26 -5.10 -2.83
CA ASN A 101 5.70 -4.63 -1.56
C ASN A 101 6.65 -3.69 -0.80
N ARG A 102 7.94 -4.01 -0.80
CA ARG A 102 8.97 -3.15 -0.19
C ARG A 102 8.98 -1.76 -0.82
N GLN A 103 8.95 -1.67 -2.14
CA GLN A 103 8.90 -0.39 -2.85
C GLN A 103 7.61 0.37 -2.56
N ASP A 104 6.47 -0.31 -2.49
CA ASP A 104 5.20 0.31 -2.11
C ASP A 104 5.29 0.98 -0.74
N LEU A 105 5.88 0.29 0.24
CA LEU A 105 6.04 0.83 1.60
C LEU A 105 6.98 2.03 1.65
N ILE A 106 8.11 1.97 0.94
CA ILE A 106 9.06 3.08 0.87
C ILE A 106 8.39 4.32 0.25
N SER A 107 7.69 4.13 -0.85
CA SER A 107 6.98 5.21 -1.53
C SER A 107 5.86 5.79 -0.66
N LEU A 108 5.14 4.94 0.06
CA LEU A 108 4.10 5.38 0.99
C LEU A 108 4.66 6.25 2.12
N VAL A 109 5.79 5.88 2.69
CA VAL A 109 6.46 6.69 3.74
C VAL A 109 6.86 8.05 3.19
N ARG A 110 7.44 8.10 2.00
CA ARG A 110 7.84 9.37 1.36
C ARG A 110 6.62 10.24 1.04
N LEU A 111 5.57 9.64 0.52
CA LEU A 111 4.31 10.33 0.20
C LEU A 111 3.66 10.89 1.48
N PHE A 112 3.61 10.10 2.53
CA PHE A 112 3.10 10.53 3.83
C PHE A 112 3.88 11.72 4.38
N ALA A 113 5.20 11.71 4.30
CA ALA A 113 6.05 12.81 4.74
C ALA A 113 5.73 14.12 3.98
N LEU A 114 5.54 14.04 2.67
CA LEU A 114 5.13 15.20 1.85
C LEU A 114 3.75 15.72 2.26
N LEU A 115 2.77 14.85 2.37
CA LEU A 115 1.40 15.23 2.72
C LEU A 115 1.31 15.84 4.11
N ARG A 116 2.13 15.37 5.05
CA ARG A 116 2.20 15.90 6.41
C ARG A 116 2.89 17.27 6.46
N GLY A 117 3.93 17.49 5.66
CA GLY A 117 4.68 18.75 5.62
C GLY A 117 3.83 19.91 5.15
N ASP A 118 2.85 19.66 4.30
CA ASP A 118 1.95 20.68 3.74
C ASP A 118 0.75 21.01 4.64
N GLY A 119 0.47 20.18 5.62
CA GLY A 119 -0.61 20.39 6.60
C GLY A 119 -0.26 21.40 7.70
N GLY A 120 0.96 21.89 7.73
CA GLY A 120 1.46 22.85 8.71
C GLY A 120 1.53 24.32 8.22
N ARG A 121 0.91 24.62 7.09
CA ARG A 121 0.88 26.00 6.55
C ARG A 121 -0.54 26.46 6.27
#